data_a66dd77931ecde3a530c5e04842e93e1
#
_entry.id   a66dd77931ecde3a530c5e04842e93e1
#
_cell.length_a   1.000
_cell.length_b   1.000
_cell.length_c   1.000
_cell.angle_alpha   90.00
_cell.angle_beta   90.00
_cell.angle_gamma   90.00
#
_symmetry.space_group_name_H-M   'P 1'
#
loop_
_entity.id
_entity.type
_entity.pdbx_description
1 polymer ?
#
loop_
_entity_poly.entity_id
_entity_poly.type
_entity_poly.pdbx_seq_one_letter_code
_entity_poly.pdbx_strand_id
1 'polypeptide(L)'
;IRTRASEKQSSAASNPAIVRIHPAFDSISDAKAEVMHSAIALSWTAPQKAIDGSVPPLTGYRIYRTELSPPVAAAPAKSDSPVGAVNSQPASALKLKAPFVRIADIDPTAASYRDSNFEFDVPYVYSIRSIAHYPDAELESSDSNFVLVTPKDVFPPAAPQGLEVVFVPAQPDSRAHLDLSWAISPENDIAGYNVYRNEQEETGGTRINPALLPAPSFRDMNAESGRRYFYSVTAVDRAGNESPSSSVVSGSMPAESQQH
;
A
#
# COMPACT_ATOMS: atom_id res chain seq x y z
N ILE A 1 43.17 31.22 -20.11
CA ILE A 1 43.12 32.41 -19.24
C ILE A 1 44.46 33.11 -19.29
N ARG A 2 44.49 34.42 -19.32
CA ARG A 2 45.68 35.24 -19.15
C ARG A 2 45.41 36.25 -18.03
N THR A 3 46.38 36.44 -17.17
CA THR A 3 46.36 37.53 -16.19
C THR A 3 47.08 38.75 -16.74
N ARG A 4 46.55 39.95 -16.49
CA ARG A 4 47.09 41.20 -16.98
C ARG A 4 47.58 42.03 -15.78
N ALA A 5 48.86 42.27 -15.74
CA ALA A 5 49.47 43.08 -14.67
C ALA A 5 49.52 44.57 -15.06
N SER A 6 49.55 44.89 -16.35
CA SER A 6 49.46 46.26 -16.91
C SER A 6 49.04 46.22 -18.37
N GLU A 7 48.82 47.38 -19.02
CA GLU A 7 48.42 47.40 -20.44
C GLU A 7 49.46 46.76 -21.38
N LYS A 8 50.68 46.64 -20.95
CA LYS A 8 51.79 46.10 -21.76
C LYS A 8 52.31 44.72 -21.27
N GLN A 9 51.83 44.23 -20.15
CA GLN A 9 52.31 42.98 -19.55
C GLN A 9 51.15 42.00 -19.30
N SER A 10 51.14 40.93 -20.01
CA SER A 10 50.21 39.81 -19.78
C SER A 10 50.99 38.52 -19.66
N SER A 11 50.50 37.59 -18.84
CA SER A 11 51.07 36.25 -18.75
C SER A 11 50.94 35.49 -20.07
N ALA A 12 51.70 34.43 -20.24
CA ALA A 12 51.42 33.43 -21.25
C ALA A 12 50.00 32.88 -21.09
N ALA A 13 49.39 32.39 -22.15
CA ALA A 13 48.11 31.70 -22.06
C ALA A 13 48.28 30.44 -21.22
N SER A 14 47.31 30.15 -20.35
CA SER A 14 47.23 28.86 -19.67
C SER A 14 47.02 27.73 -20.69
N ASN A 15 47.29 26.51 -20.30
CA ASN A 15 46.92 25.35 -21.09
C ASN A 15 45.39 25.38 -21.40
N PRO A 16 44.96 24.93 -22.59
CA PRO A 16 43.56 24.83 -22.91
C PRO A 16 42.89 23.80 -22.01
N ALA A 17 41.74 24.17 -21.47
CA ALA A 17 40.84 23.23 -20.78
C ALA A 17 39.76 22.82 -21.80
N ILE A 18 39.62 21.52 -22.01
CA ILE A 18 38.58 20.96 -22.87
C ILE A 18 37.44 20.57 -21.94
N VAL A 19 36.26 21.16 -22.14
CA VAL A 19 35.03 20.79 -21.44
C VAL A 19 34.13 20.11 -22.48
N ARG A 20 33.77 18.86 -22.19
CA ARG A 20 32.76 18.13 -22.96
C ARG A 20 31.40 18.34 -22.29
N ILE A 21 30.41 18.69 -23.10
CA ILE A 21 29.04 18.86 -22.66
C ILE A 21 28.25 17.70 -23.27
N HIS A 22 27.65 16.90 -22.41
CA HIS A 22 26.78 15.81 -22.83
C HIS A 22 25.32 16.20 -22.54
N PRO A 23 24.36 15.86 -23.42
CA PRO A 23 22.95 16.10 -23.19
C PRO A 23 22.40 15.10 -22.14
N ALA A 24 21.54 15.59 -21.25
CA ALA A 24 20.71 14.76 -20.38
C ALA A 24 19.33 14.60 -21.00
N PHE A 25 18.62 13.54 -20.64
CA PHE A 25 17.23 13.33 -21.05
C PHE A 25 16.31 14.45 -20.56
N ASP A 26 15.22 14.69 -21.29
CA ASP A 26 14.08 15.42 -20.77
C ASP A 26 13.53 14.73 -19.51
N SER A 27 12.97 15.51 -18.61
CA SER A 27 12.33 14.97 -17.42
C SER A 27 11.09 14.15 -17.80
N ILE A 28 10.89 13.03 -17.09
CA ILE A 28 9.65 12.25 -17.18
C ILE A 28 8.50 13.11 -16.66
N SER A 29 7.40 13.20 -17.39
CA SER A 29 6.28 14.10 -17.07
C SER A 29 4.96 13.38 -16.77
N ASP A 30 4.94 12.05 -16.89
CA ASP A 30 3.75 11.20 -16.76
C ASP A 30 3.88 10.12 -15.66
N ALA A 31 4.84 10.30 -14.74
CA ALA A 31 5.01 9.40 -13.62
C ALA A 31 3.75 9.38 -12.74
N LYS A 32 3.31 8.20 -12.36
CA LYS A 32 2.12 7.96 -11.53
C LYS A 32 2.34 6.81 -10.57
N ALA A 33 1.52 6.75 -9.51
CA ALA A 33 1.53 5.68 -8.53
C ALA A 33 0.15 5.05 -8.38
N GLU A 34 0.15 3.77 -8.07
CA GLU A 34 -1.02 2.98 -7.67
C GLU A 34 -0.70 2.28 -6.35
N VAL A 35 -1.62 2.38 -5.37
CA VAL A 35 -1.46 1.71 -4.08
C VAL A 35 -2.01 0.29 -4.21
N MET A 36 -1.19 -0.68 -3.85
CA MET A 36 -1.52 -2.10 -3.78
C MET A 36 -1.41 -2.58 -2.33
N HIS A 37 -1.97 -3.74 -2.03
CA HIS A 37 -1.89 -4.32 -0.68
C HIS A 37 -0.45 -4.41 -0.13
N SER A 38 0.52 -4.75 -0.95
CA SER A 38 1.90 -5.01 -0.54
C SER A 38 2.94 -4.12 -1.23
N ALA A 39 2.53 -3.12 -2.02
CA ALA A 39 3.46 -2.23 -2.72
C ALA A 39 2.78 -0.93 -3.17
N ILE A 40 3.59 0.12 -3.32
CA ILE A 40 3.25 1.29 -4.14
C ILE A 40 3.87 1.05 -5.51
N ALA A 41 3.04 0.86 -6.54
CA ALA A 41 3.48 0.63 -7.90
C ALA A 41 3.64 1.97 -8.63
N LEU A 42 4.86 2.31 -9.02
CA LEU A 42 5.16 3.45 -9.87
C LEU A 42 5.17 3.01 -11.34
N SER A 43 4.73 3.88 -12.23
CA SER A 43 4.84 3.69 -13.69
C SER A 43 5.06 5.01 -14.40
N TRP A 44 5.76 4.95 -15.54
CA TRP A 44 6.12 6.11 -16.35
C TRP A 44 6.35 5.71 -17.82
N THR A 45 6.46 6.68 -18.70
CA THR A 45 6.91 6.47 -20.07
C THR A 45 8.39 6.82 -20.20
N ALA A 46 9.16 5.96 -20.88
CA ALA A 46 10.57 6.20 -21.15
C ALA A 46 10.75 7.48 -21.97
N PRO A 47 11.64 8.40 -21.56
CA PRO A 47 11.93 9.60 -22.34
C PRO A 47 12.62 9.23 -23.66
N GLN A 48 12.22 9.89 -24.74
CA GLN A 48 12.69 9.57 -26.09
C GLN A 48 13.88 10.44 -26.52
N LYS A 49 14.03 11.60 -25.91
CA LYS A 49 15.00 12.63 -26.34
C LYS A 49 15.55 13.40 -25.16
N ALA A 50 16.68 14.06 -25.42
CA ALA A 50 17.20 15.12 -24.57
C ALA A 50 16.58 16.47 -24.93
N ILE A 51 16.81 17.48 -24.09
CA ILE A 51 16.35 18.87 -24.29
C ILE A 51 16.82 19.46 -25.64
N ASP A 52 17.99 19.06 -26.12
CA ASP A 52 18.55 19.50 -27.42
C ASP A 52 18.03 18.66 -28.61
N GLY A 53 17.13 17.72 -28.39
CA GLY A 53 16.55 16.84 -29.41
C GLY A 53 17.41 15.61 -29.75
N SER A 54 18.60 15.46 -29.18
CA SER A 54 19.44 14.26 -29.33
C SER A 54 18.85 13.07 -28.59
N VAL A 55 19.38 11.87 -28.88
CA VAL A 55 18.98 10.64 -28.18
C VAL A 55 20.17 10.13 -27.35
N PRO A 56 20.25 10.44 -26.06
CA PRO A 56 21.30 9.94 -25.18
C PRO A 56 21.25 8.41 -25.04
N PRO A 57 22.35 7.75 -24.64
CA PRO A 57 22.33 6.33 -24.29
C PRO A 57 21.66 6.12 -22.95
N LEU A 58 20.38 5.75 -22.95
CA LEU A 58 19.63 5.40 -21.73
C LEU A 58 20.20 4.12 -21.13
N THR A 59 20.64 4.18 -19.88
CA THR A 59 21.21 3.04 -19.16
C THR A 59 20.43 2.64 -17.92
N GLY A 60 19.41 3.42 -17.52
CA GLY A 60 18.55 3.07 -16.40
C GLY A 60 17.74 4.25 -15.87
N TYR A 61 17.13 3.99 -14.73
CA TYR A 61 16.40 5.00 -13.97
C TYR A 61 16.79 4.93 -12.50
N ARG A 62 16.71 6.06 -11.80
CA ARG A 62 16.84 6.15 -10.36
C ARG A 62 15.53 6.61 -9.77
N ILE A 63 15.07 5.86 -8.76
CA ILE A 63 13.86 6.19 -8.02
C ILE A 63 14.26 6.85 -6.72
N TYR A 64 13.66 8.00 -6.48
CA TYR A 64 13.86 8.79 -5.27
C TYR A 64 12.55 8.89 -4.49
N ARG A 65 12.64 8.81 -3.17
CA ARG A 65 11.51 8.93 -2.27
C ARG A 65 11.85 9.84 -1.09
N THR A 66 10.86 10.56 -0.61
CA THR A 66 10.87 11.22 0.69
C THR A 66 9.47 11.18 1.29
N GLU A 67 9.36 11.49 2.57
CA GLU A 67 8.09 11.67 3.27
C GLU A 67 7.72 13.17 3.31
N LEU A 68 6.43 13.47 3.28
CA LEU A 68 5.93 14.78 3.61
C LEU A 68 5.83 14.95 5.12
N SER A 69 6.11 16.14 5.60
CA SER A 69 5.73 16.52 6.95
C SER A 69 4.19 16.51 7.04
N PRO A 70 3.60 15.94 8.10
CA PRO A 70 2.15 15.99 8.27
C PRO A 70 1.69 17.46 8.20
N PRO A 71 0.54 17.74 7.54
CA PRO A 71 -0.02 19.08 7.60
C PRO A 71 -0.26 19.45 9.06
N VAL A 72 0.21 20.61 9.47
CA VAL A 72 -0.17 21.18 10.77
C VAL A 72 -1.71 21.20 10.78
N ALA A 73 -2.31 20.49 11.72
CA ALA A 73 -3.72 20.15 11.75
C ALA A 73 -4.63 21.33 11.37
N ALA A 74 -5.15 21.31 10.16
CA ALA A 74 -6.35 22.04 9.77
C ALA A 74 -7.52 21.06 9.91
N ALA A 75 -8.64 21.54 10.45
CA ALA A 75 -9.83 20.76 10.77
C ALA A 75 -10.28 19.79 9.65
N PRO A 76 -10.97 18.68 9.97
CA PRO A 76 -11.24 17.59 9.06
C PRO A 76 -12.14 18.03 7.89
N ALA A 77 -11.58 18.10 6.70
CA ALA A 77 -12.35 18.15 5.47
C ALA A 77 -12.65 16.69 5.08
N LYS A 78 -13.94 16.34 5.09
CA LYS A 78 -14.44 15.09 4.53
C LYS A 78 -14.19 15.10 3.02
N SER A 79 -13.38 14.19 2.53
CA SER A 79 -13.34 13.87 1.10
C SER A 79 -13.19 12.37 0.94
N ASP A 80 -14.32 11.74 0.62
CA ASP A 80 -14.38 10.39 0.07
C ASP A 80 -13.92 10.46 -1.39
N SER A 81 -12.70 10.05 -1.68
CA SER A 81 -12.29 9.65 -3.03
C SER A 81 -10.97 8.89 -2.99
N PRO A 82 -10.95 7.64 -3.48
CA PRO A 82 -9.74 6.84 -3.63
C PRO A 82 -9.13 7.10 -5.01
N VAL A 83 -8.38 8.17 -5.18
CA VAL A 83 -7.60 8.36 -6.41
C VAL A 83 -6.36 9.17 -6.09
N GLY A 84 -5.19 8.63 -6.47
CA GLY A 84 -3.92 9.34 -6.41
C GLY A 84 -3.99 10.64 -7.23
N ALA A 85 -4.07 11.77 -6.55
CA ALA A 85 -4.04 13.05 -7.21
C ALA A 85 -2.63 13.34 -7.71
N VAL A 86 -2.47 13.36 -9.03
CA VAL A 86 -1.26 13.86 -9.68
C VAL A 86 -1.27 15.38 -9.55
N ASN A 87 -0.47 15.90 -8.64
CA ASN A 87 -0.37 17.34 -8.42
C ASN A 87 0.99 17.84 -8.93
N SER A 88 0.99 18.64 -9.98
CA SER A 88 2.19 19.25 -10.62
C SER A 88 2.66 20.50 -9.86
N GLN A 89 2.80 20.43 -8.53
CA GLN A 89 3.35 21.54 -7.75
C GLN A 89 4.88 21.51 -7.74
N PRO A 90 5.56 22.68 -7.80
CA PRO A 90 7.02 22.72 -7.68
C PRO A 90 7.47 22.25 -6.28
N ALA A 91 8.59 21.55 -6.23
CA ALA A 91 9.15 20.97 -4.98
C ALA A 91 9.28 21.97 -3.81
N SER A 92 9.48 23.27 -4.14
CA SER A 92 9.60 24.35 -3.14
C SER A 92 8.33 24.62 -2.34
N ALA A 93 7.17 24.12 -2.78
CA ALA A 93 5.89 24.27 -2.09
C ALA A 93 5.58 23.08 -1.16
N LEU A 94 6.31 21.97 -1.28
CA LEU A 94 6.11 20.77 -0.48
C LEU A 94 6.92 20.87 0.83
N LYS A 95 6.27 20.65 1.96
CA LYS A 95 6.97 20.53 3.26
C LYS A 95 7.53 19.10 3.39
N LEU A 96 8.73 18.90 2.87
CA LEU A 96 9.43 17.62 2.97
C LEU A 96 9.90 17.38 4.41
N LYS A 97 9.77 16.15 4.90
CA LYS A 97 10.29 15.73 6.21
C LYS A 97 11.82 15.56 6.18
N ALA A 98 12.36 15.14 5.04
CA ALA A 98 13.77 14.91 4.79
C ALA A 98 14.12 15.14 3.31
N PRO A 99 15.39 15.27 2.93
CA PRO A 99 15.79 15.23 1.53
C PRO A 99 15.35 13.94 0.84
N PHE A 100 15.23 13.99 -0.49
CA PHE A 100 15.01 12.78 -1.29
C PHE A 100 16.14 11.77 -1.12
N VAL A 101 15.77 10.51 -0.91
CA VAL A 101 16.69 9.38 -0.82
C VAL A 101 16.47 8.48 -2.02
N ARG A 102 17.58 8.06 -2.66
CA ARG A 102 17.54 7.05 -3.73
C ARG A 102 17.17 5.70 -3.10
N ILE A 103 16.09 5.10 -3.59
CA ILE A 103 15.58 3.81 -3.09
C ILE A 103 15.80 2.66 -4.07
N ALA A 104 15.99 2.95 -5.38
CA ALA A 104 16.23 1.90 -6.37
C ALA A 104 16.99 2.44 -7.60
N ASP A 105 17.73 1.54 -8.24
CA ASP A 105 18.24 1.64 -9.60
C ASP A 105 17.49 0.62 -10.47
N ILE A 106 16.98 1.06 -11.62
CA ILE A 106 16.07 0.30 -12.47
C ILE A 106 16.66 0.17 -13.86
N ASP A 107 16.49 -1.01 -14.46
CA ASP A 107 16.91 -1.33 -15.82
C ASP A 107 16.26 -0.37 -16.86
N PRO A 108 16.97 0.04 -17.94
CA PRO A 108 16.45 0.95 -18.95
C PRO A 108 15.22 0.42 -19.71
N THR A 109 15.01 -0.89 -19.72
CA THR A 109 13.84 -1.50 -20.38
C THR A 109 12.58 -1.51 -19.50
N ALA A 110 12.73 -1.26 -18.20
CA ALA A 110 11.61 -1.20 -17.28
C ALA A 110 10.93 0.18 -17.34
N ALA A 111 9.61 0.18 -17.28
CA ALA A 111 8.78 1.39 -17.20
C ALA A 111 7.93 1.40 -15.91
N SER A 112 8.34 0.63 -14.91
CA SER A 112 7.64 0.53 -13.63
C SER A 112 8.59 0.09 -12.51
N TYR A 113 8.19 0.41 -11.27
CA TYR A 113 8.86 -0.01 -10.05
C TYR A 113 7.83 -0.29 -8.95
N ARG A 114 8.10 -1.28 -8.09
CA ARG A 114 7.27 -1.59 -6.93
C ARG A 114 8.04 -1.32 -5.65
N ASP A 115 7.61 -0.32 -4.91
CA ASP A 115 8.11 -0.04 -3.58
C ASP A 115 7.30 -0.85 -2.55
N SER A 116 7.91 -1.89 -2.01
CA SER A 116 7.31 -2.73 -0.96
C SER A 116 7.70 -2.29 0.45
N ASN A 117 8.53 -1.27 0.58
CA ASN A 117 8.98 -0.75 1.86
C ASN A 117 8.27 0.57 2.18
N PHE A 118 6.98 0.50 2.46
CA PHE A 118 6.14 1.64 2.81
C PHE A 118 5.26 1.32 4.02
N GLU A 119 4.70 2.35 4.63
CA GLU A 119 3.71 2.25 5.70
C GLU A 119 2.41 2.92 5.24
N PHE A 120 1.27 2.33 5.57
CA PHE A 120 -0.02 2.96 5.34
C PHE A 120 -0.13 4.25 6.15
N ASP A 121 -0.92 5.21 5.66
CA ASP A 121 -1.14 6.55 6.23
C ASP A 121 0.08 7.48 6.25
N VAL A 122 1.25 7.03 5.82
CA VAL A 122 2.43 7.88 5.66
C VAL A 122 2.41 8.53 4.26
N PRO A 123 2.45 9.87 4.16
CA PRO A 123 2.47 10.55 2.88
C PRO A 123 3.87 10.55 2.27
N TYR A 124 4.01 9.97 1.08
CA TYR A 124 5.25 9.87 0.31
C TYR A 124 5.23 10.80 -0.91
N VAL A 125 6.41 11.23 -1.30
CA VAL A 125 6.68 11.89 -2.59
C VAL A 125 7.76 11.09 -3.31
N TYR A 126 7.49 10.75 -4.57
CA TYR A 126 8.43 10.08 -5.44
C TYR A 126 8.87 11.00 -6.58
N SER A 127 10.11 10.79 -7.02
CA SER A 127 10.66 11.33 -8.25
C SER A 127 11.45 10.26 -8.97
N ILE A 128 11.45 10.30 -10.30
CA ILE A 128 12.15 9.37 -11.18
C ILE A 128 13.10 10.18 -12.06
N ARG A 129 14.35 9.75 -12.15
CA ARG A 129 15.34 10.33 -13.03
C ARG A 129 15.87 9.29 -14.00
N SER A 130 16.00 9.65 -15.26
CA SER A 130 16.63 8.82 -16.29
C SER A 130 18.14 8.98 -16.22
N ILE A 131 18.88 7.93 -16.53
CA ILE A 131 20.33 7.90 -16.51
C ILE A 131 20.85 7.72 -17.93
N ALA A 132 21.76 8.60 -18.34
CA ALA A 132 22.55 8.46 -19.54
C ALA A 132 24.02 8.22 -19.17
N HIS A 133 24.62 7.20 -19.74
CA HIS A 133 26.03 6.88 -19.51
C HIS A 133 26.84 7.17 -20.76
N TYR A 134 27.88 8.01 -20.60
CA TYR A 134 28.87 8.35 -21.60
C TYR A 134 30.24 7.76 -21.19
N PRO A 135 31.21 7.63 -22.13
CA PRO A 135 32.52 7.06 -21.78
C PRO A 135 33.27 7.83 -20.70
N ASP A 136 32.96 9.10 -20.50
CA ASP A 136 33.61 10.01 -19.54
C ASP A 136 32.68 10.64 -18.51
N ALA A 137 31.36 10.31 -18.55
CA ALA A 137 30.37 10.88 -17.63
C ALA A 137 29.13 10.01 -17.49
N GLU A 138 28.50 10.07 -16.32
CA GLU A 138 27.12 9.61 -16.09
C GLU A 138 26.27 10.82 -15.74
N LEU A 139 25.13 10.97 -16.40
CA LEU A 139 24.22 12.08 -16.20
C LEU A 139 22.83 11.61 -15.81
N GLU A 140 22.26 12.26 -14.82
CA GLU A 140 20.84 12.13 -14.49
C GLU A 140 20.04 13.25 -15.17
N SER A 141 18.81 12.93 -15.58
CA SER A 141 17.82 13.94 -15.94
C SER A 141 17.44 14.81 -14.74
N SER A 142 16.71 15.89 -14.98
CA SER A 142 15.96 16.56 -13.92
C SER A 142 14.91 15.61 -13.33
N ASP A 143 14.36 16.00 -12.16
CA ASP A 143 13.26 15.26 -11.53
C ASP A 143 12.07 15.11 -12.47
N SER A 144 11.39 13.98 -12.41
CA SER A 144 10.06 13.81 -13.01
C SER A 144 9.05 14.78 -12.39
N ASN A 145 7.81 14.78 -12.91
CA ASN A 145 6.71 15.28 -12.09
C ASN A 145 6.73 14.53 -10.74
N PHE A 146 6.49 15.26 -9.64
CA PHE A 146 6.40 14.64 -8.33
C PHE A 146 5.12 13.82 -8.21
N VAL A 147 5.26 12.56 -7.76
CA VAL A 147 4.15 11.67 -7.49
C VAL A 147 3.89 11.68 -5.98
N LEU A 148 2.80 12.31 -5.58
CA LEU A 148 2.36 12.38 -4.20
C LEU A 148 1.36 11.25 -3.94
N VAL A 149 1.60 10.45 -2.92
CA VAL A 149 0.73 9.35 -2.53
C VAL A 149 0.69 9.21 -1.01
N THR A 150 -0.53 9.10 -0.47
CA THR A 150 -0.75 8.68 0.92
C THR A 150 -1.47 7.34 0.85
N PRO A 151 -0.76 6.23 0.96
CA PRO A 151 -1.38 4.91 0.85
C PRO A 151 -2.36 4.71 2.00
N LYS A 152 -3.57 4.27 1.67
CA LYS A 152 -4.60 3.87 2.63
C LYS A 152 -4.76 2.37 2.58
N ASP A 153 -4.91 1.77 3.75
CA ASP A 153 -5.27 0.37 3.82
C ASP A 153 -6.77 0.23 3.58
N VAL A 154 -7.11 -0.23 2.39
CA VAL A 154 -8.48 -0.52 1.95
C VAL A 154 -8.62 -1.97 1.48
N PHE A 155 -7.68 -2.81 1.87
CA PHE A 155 -7.56 -4.20 1.42
C PHE A 155 -8.07 -5.15 2.49
N PRO A 156 -9.29 -5.72 2.33
CA PRO A 156 -9.82 -6.63 3.32
C PRO A 156 -8.98 -7.91 3.42
N PRO A 157 -8.93 -8.55 4.60
CA PRO A 157 -8.28 -9.84 4.79
C PRO A 157 -8.90 -10.95 3.94
N ALA A 158 -8.22 -12.09 3.86
CA ALA A 158 -8.79 -13.31 3.30
C ALA A 158 -9.95 -13.84 4.17
N ALA A 159 -10.93 -14.49 3.53
CA ALA A 159 -12.02 -15.13 4.24
C ALA A 159 -11.50 -16.24 5.18
N PRO A 160 -11.98 -16.30 6.45
CA PRO A 160 -11.61 -17.36 7.36
C PRO A 160 -11.92 -18.75 6.81
N GLN A 161 -11.05 -19.72 7.11
CA GLN A 161 -11.15 -21.09 6.62
C GLN A 161 -11.39 -22.07 7.75
N GLY A 162 -11.92 -23.27 7.43
CA GLY A 162 -12.05 -24.36 8.37
C GLY A 162 -13.06 -24.10 9.48
N LEU A 163 -14.15 -23.37 9.19
CA LEU A 163 -15.22 -23.19 10.16
C LEU A 163 -15.86 -24.55 10.48
N GLU A 164 -15.96 -24.86 11.75
CA GLU A 164 -16.64 -26.02 12.31
C GLU A 164 -17.64 -25.59 13.37
N VAL A 165 -18.75 -26.33 13.50
CA VAL A 165 -19.80 -26.09 14.48
C VAL A 165 -20.10 -27.40 15.21
N VAL A 166 -19.95 -27.41 16.51
CA VAL A 166 -20.13 -28.60 17.34
C VAL A 166 -21.20 -28.34 18.40
N PHE A 167 -22.15 -29.27 18.53
CA PHE A 167 -23.11 -29.27 19.63
C PHE A 167 -22.43 -29.73 20.92
N VAL A 168 -22.59 -28.94 21.98
CA VAL A 168 -22.12 -29.26 23.32
C VAL A 168 -23.37 -29.46 24.22
N PRO A 169 -23.60 -30.67 24.78
CA PRO A 169 -24.74 -30.93 25.62
C PRO A 169 -24.64 -30.18 26.95
N ALA A 170 -25.77 -29.96 27.61
CA ALA A 170 -25.79 -29.35 28.93
C ALA A 170 -24.97 -30.17 29.95
N GLN A 171 -24.25 -29.46 30.79
CA GLN A 171 -23.47 -29.99 31.91
C GLN A 171 -23.96 -29.35 33.23
N PRO A 172 -23.57 -29.83 34.41
CA PRO A 172 -24.03 -29.28 35.70
C PRO A 172 -23.87 -27.76 35.80
N ASP A 173 -22.80 -27.20 35.20
CA ASP A 173 -22.44 -25.78 35.27
C ASP A 173 -22.60 -25.01 33.93
N SER A 174 -23.13 -25.65 32.88
CA SER A 174 -23.25 -25.06 31.56
C SER A 174 -24.49 -25.52 30.81
N ARG A 175 -25.20 -24.57 30.19
CA ARG A 175 -26.31 -24.88 29.27
C ARG A 175 -25.79 -25.53 27.99
N ALA A 176 -26.67 -26.31 27.35
CA ALA A 176 -26.39 -26.76 25.98
C ALA A 176 -26.18 -25.57 25.05
N HIS A 177 -25.21 -25.69 24.12
CA HIS A 177 -24.82 -24.62 23.22
C HIS A 177 -24.16 -25.17 21.94
N LEU A 178 -23.89 -24.29 20.99
CA LEU A 178 -23.08 -24.59 19.82
C LEU A 178 -21.72 -23.90 19.97
N ASP A 179 -20.65 -24.68 19.94
CA ASP A 179 -19.27 -24.16 19.85
C ASP A 179 -18.85 -24.08 18.40
N LEU A 180 -18.31 -22.93 18.04
CA LEU A 180 -17.75 -22.63 16.73
C LEU A 180 -16.24 -22.47 16.83
N SER A 181 -15.50 -22.99 15.86
CA SER A 181 -14.06 -22.78 15.73
C SER A 181 -13.67 -22.71 14.26
N TRP A 182 -12.59 -22.00 13.97
CA TRP A 182 -12.06 -21.84 12.61
C TRP A 182 -10.55 -21.68 12.65
N ALA A 183 -9.90 -21.71 11.48
CA ALA A 183 -8.47 -21.49 11.38
C ALA A 183 -8.11 -20.04 11.66
N ILE A 184 -7.00 -19.81 12.37
CA ILE A 184 -6.46 -18.47 12.55
C ILE A 184 -6.05 -17.88 11.19
N SER A 185 -6.40 -16.63 10.94
CA SER A 185 -5.98 -15.94 9.73
C SER A 185 -4.46 -15.71 9.72
N PRO A 186 -3.79 -15.91 8.58
CA PRO A 186 -2.33 -15.78 8.50
C PRO A 186 -1.83 -14.33 8.47
N GLU A 187 -2.71 -13.36 8.25
CA GLU A 187 -2.38 -11.94 8.18
C GLU A 187 -2.02 -11.40 9.58
N ASN A 188 -1.01 -10.54 9.63
CA ASN A 188 -0.46 -10.02 10.90
C ASN A 188 -1.27 -8.84 11.48
N ASP A 189 -2.18 -8.28 10.73
CA ASP A 189 -2.95 -7.07 11.04
C ASP A 189 -4.40 -7.36 11.42
N ILE A 190 -4.79 -8.61 11.59
CA ILE A 190 -6.13 -8.99 12.05
C ILE A 190 -6.42 -8.35 13.41
N ALA A 191 -7.53 -7.62 13.48
CA ALA A 191 -8.10 -7.08 14.71
C ALA A 191 -9.04 -8.08 15.40
N GLY A 192 -9.72 -8.94 14.62
CA GLY A 192 -10.62 -9.95 15.15
C GLY A 192 -11.59 -10.50 14.11
N TYR A 193 -12.63 -11.16 14.62
CA TYR A 193 -13.62 -11.87 13.79
C TYR A 193 -15.04 -11.47 14.14
N ASN A 194 -15.94 -11.54 13.16
CA ASN A 194 -17.39 -11.49 13.34
C ASN A 194 -18.01 -12.84 12.99
N VAL A 195 -19.01 -13.23 13.75
CA VAL A 195 -19.80 -14.45 13.54
C VAL A 195 -21.21 -14.05 13.14
N TYR A 196 -21.67 -14.64 12.07
CA TYR A 196 -23.00 -14.45 11.52
C TYR A 196 -23.81 -15.74 11.62
N ARG A 197 -25.08 -15.62 11.98
CA ARG A 197 -26.04 -16.72 12.07
C ARG A 197 -27.26 -16.45 11.23
N ASN A 198 -27.70 -17.48 10.50
CA ASN A 198 -28.92 -17.47 9.69
C ASN A 198 -29.75 -18.74 9.95
N GLU A 199 -31.05 -18.68 9.68
CA GLU A 199 -31.94 -19.85 9.69
C GLU A 199 -32.02 -20.53 8.31
N GLN A 200 -31.45 -19.91 7.27
CA GLN A 200 -31.37 -20.40 5.91
C GLN A 200 -29.92 -20.62 5.49
N GLU A 201 -29.68 -21.50 4.53
CA GLU A 201 -28.35 -21.81 4.03
C GLU A 201 -27.83 -20.71 3.09
N GLU A 202 -27.57 -19.54 3.68
CA GLU A 202 -27.07 -18.36 2.98
C GLU A 202 -25.90 -17.76 3.74
N THR A 203 -25.02 -17.06 3.01
CA THR A 203 -23.98 -16.23 3.62
C THR A 203 -24.58 -14.96 4.22
N GLY A 204 -23.94 -14.41 5.24
CA GLY A 204 -24.45 -13.26 5.96
C GLY A 204 -25.37 -13.67 7.11
N GLY A 205 -26.52 -13.02 7.25
CA GLY A 205 -27.40 -13.19 8.37
C GLY A 205 -27.17 -12.14 9.47
N THR A 206 -27.54 -12.46 10.70
CA THR A 206 -27.39 -11.54 11.82
C THR A 206 -26.04 -11.78 12.50
N ARG A 207 -25.27 -10.71 12.69
CA ARG A 207 -24.08 -10.78 13.54
C ARG A 207 -24.47 -11.05 14.99
N ILE A 208 -23.89 -12.08 15.59
CA ILE A 208 -24.25 -12.56 16.94
C ILE A 208 -23.20 -12.24 18.01
N ASN A 209 -22.01 -11.81 17.63
CA ASN A 209 -21.01 -11.30 18.59
C ASN A 209 -21.14 -9.78 18.75
N PRO A 210 -21.21 -9.26 20.00
CA PRO A 210 -21.38 -7.81 20.24
C PRO A 210 -20.11 -6.99 19.94
N ALA A 211 -18.93 -7.61 20.05
CA ALA A 211 -17.62 -7.01 19.75
C ALA A 211 -16.77 -8.00 18.97
N LEU A 212 -15.72 -7.51 18.28
CA LEU A 212 -14.78 -8.36 17.57
C LEU A 212 -14.20 -9.44 18.50
N LEU A 213 -14.13 -10.66 18.00
CA LEU A 213 -13.57 -11.79 18.71
C LEU A 213 -12.06 -11.86 18.47
N PRO A 214 -11.22 -11.77 19.51
CA PRO A 214 -9.76 -11.80 19.33
C PRO A 214 -9.23 -13.22 19.05
N ALA A 215 -10.04 -14.25 19.28
CA ALA A 215 -9.68 -15.65 19.07
C ALA A 215 -10.58 -16.27 17.99
N PRO A 216 -10.10 -17.29 17.25
CA PRO A 216 -10.85 -17.97 16.19
C PRO A 216 -11.86 -18.97 16.77
N SER A 217 -12.66 -18.54 17.73
CA SER A 217 -13.69 -19.36 18.37
C SER A 217 -14.83 -18.49 18.90
N PHE A 218 -16.02 -19.09 18.95
CA PHE A 218 -17.21 -18.45 19.51
C PHE A 218 -18.16 -19.50 20.07
N ARG A 219 -18.88 -19.14 21.14
CA ARG A 219 -19.91 -19.96 21.74
C ARG A 219 -21.27 -19.33 21.59
N ASP A 220 -22.17 -19.99 20.83
CA ASP A 220 -23.54 -19.54 20.69
C ASP A 220 -24.42 -20.14 21.79
N MET A 221 -24.59 -19.36 22.84
CA MET A 221 -25.46 -19.73 23.99
C MET A 221 -26.94 -19.43 23.72
N ASN A 222 -27.27 -18.78 22.59
CA ASN A 222 -28.61 -18.35 22.22
C ASN A 222 -29.22 -19.20 21.08
N ALA A 223 -28.61 -20.34 20.75
CA ALA A 223 -29.18 -21.32 19.85
C ALA A 223 -30.34 -22.03 20.51
N GLU A 224 -31.52 -22.04 19.89
CA GLU A 224 -32.75 -22.61 20.44
C GLU A 224 -32.84 -24.13 20.22
N SER A 225 -33.37 -24.84 21.20
CA SER A 225 -33.60 -26.29 21.14
C SER A 225 -34.49 -26.67 19.95
N GLY A 226 -34.17 -27.74 19.25
CA GLY A 226 -34.91 -28.24 18.08
C GLY A 226 -34.68 -27.44 16.79
N ARG A 227 -33.80 -26.44 16.79
CA ARG A 227 -33.52 -25.63 15.63
C ARG A 227 -32.17 -25.95 14.97
N ARG A 228 -32.11 -25.73 13.65
CA ARG A 228 -30.91 -25.76 12.85
C ARG A 228 -30.55 -24.34 12.42
N TYR A 229 -29.28 -24.00 12.53
CA TYR A 229 -28.74 -22.71 12.15
C TYR A 229 -27.59 -22.88 11.17
N PHE A 230 -27.33 -21.83 10.40
CA PHE A 230 -26.24 -21.73 9.45
C PHE A 230 -25.32 -20.58 9.89
N TYR A 231 -24.03 -20.86 9.94
CA TYR A 231 -23.02 -19.94 10.43
C TYR A 231 -22.02 -19.60 9.36
N SER A 232 -21.57 -18.35 9.36
CA SER A 232 -20.41 -17.89 8.62
C SER A 232 -19.60 -16.94 9.49
N VAL A 233 -18.32 -16.78 9.14
CA VAL A 233 -17.37 -15.94 9.88
C VAL A 233 -16.65 -15.03 8.92
N THR A 234 -16.38 -13.79 9.33
CA THR A 234 -15.52 -12.85 8.64
C THR A 234 -14.34 -12.47 9.52
N ALA A 235 -13.22 -12.08 8.91
CA ALA A 235 -12.09 -11.46 9.58
C ALA A 235 -12.14 -9.95 9.38
N VAL A 236 -11.68 -9.19 10.36
CA VAL A 236 -11.58 -7.73 10.29
C VAL A 236 -10.15 -7.35 10.64
N ASP A 237 -9.51 -6.51 9.82
CA ASP A 237 -8.18 -5.99 10.06
C ASP A 237 -8.17 -4.78 11.00
N ARG A 238 -6.98 -4.25 11.29
CA ARG A 238 -6.81 -3.07 12.14
C ARG A 238 -7.26 -1.76 11.48
N ALA A 239 -7.36 -1.73 10.16
CA ALA A 239 -7.89 -0.60 9.40
C ALA A 239 -9.42 -0.59 9.38
N GLY A 240 -10.05 -1.70 9.76
CA GLY A 240 -11.51 -1.88 9.79
C GLY A 240 -12.08 -2.49 8.52
N ASN A 241 -11.24 -3.01 7.61
CA ASN A 241 -11.72 -3.71 6.43
C ASN A 241 -12.19 -5.11 6.84
N GLU A 242 -13.38 -5.48 6.40
CA GLU A 242 -13.99 -6.77 6.69
C GLU A 242 -13.89 -7.70 5.48
N SER A 243 -13.45 -8.94 5.70
CA SER A 243 -13.25 -9.95 4.67
C SER A 243 -14.57 -10.43 4.07
N PRO A 244 -14.53 -11.11 2.91
CA PRO A 244 -15.64 -11.99 2.51
C PRO A 244 -15.93 -13.02 3.60
N SER A 245 -17.17 -13.53 3.62
CA SER A 245 -17.57 -14.59 4.55
C SER A 245 -16.84 -15.91 4.26
N SER A 246 -16.60 -16.69 5.30
CA SER A 246 -16.21 -18.10 5.19
C SER A 246 -17.27 -18.91 4.45
N SER A 247 -16.97 -20.17 4.17
CA SER A 247 -17.97 -21.17 3.82
C SER A 247 -19.04 -21.25 4.92
N VAL A 248 -20.29 -21.49 4.52
CA VAL A 248 -21.42 -21.66 5.45
C VAL A 248 -21.39 -23.08 6.04
N VAL A 249 -21.54 -23.19 7.35
CA VAL A 249 -21.59 -24.46 8.08
C VAL A 249 -22.84 -24.50 8.94
N SER A 250 -23.55 -25.62 8.95
CA SER A 250 -24.74 -25.78 9.78
C SER A 250 -24.45 -26.41 11.14
N GLY A 251 -25.13 -25.90 12.16
CA GLY A 251 -25.20 -26.52 13.48
C GLY A 251 -26.65 -26.72 13.93
N SER A 252 -26.93 -27.82 14.59
CA SER A 252 -28.28 -28.11 15.09
C SER A 252 -28.26 -28.28 16.59
N MET A 253 -29.21 -27.64 17.26
CA MET A 253 -29.53 -27.90 18.66
C MET A 253 -30.59 -29.03 18.74
N PRO A 254 -30.29 -30.18 19.32
CA PRO A 254 -31.28 -31.23 19.51
C PRO A 254 -32.52 -30.73 20.28
N ALA A 255 -33.66 -31.26 19.97
CA ALA A 255 -34.85 -31.02 20.78
C ALA A 255 -34.63 -31.58 22.21
N GLU A 256 -35.10 -30.87 23.24
CA GLU A 256 -35.08 -31.39 24.59
C GLU A 256 -35.94 -32.66 24.62
N SER A 257 -35.32 -33.77 25.01
CA SER A 257 -36.07 -35.00 25.26
C SER A 257 -36.98 -34.75 26.45
N GLN A 258 -38.30 -34.75 26.24
CA GLN A 258 -39.24 -34.79 27.38
C GLN A 258 -38.97 -36.08 28.15
N GLN A 259 -38.23 -36.01 29.24
CA GLN A 259 -38.20 -37.08 30.20
C GLN A 259 -39.56 -37.11 30.89
N HIS A 260 -40.35 -38.12 30.55
CA HIS A 260 -41.57 -38.50 31.29
C HIS A 260 -41.20 -39.32 32.51
#